data_f647a6e665995eb345efe3219ccc45d5
#
_entry.id   f647a6e665995eb345efe3219ccc45d5
#
_cell.length_a   1.000
_cell.length_b   1.000
_cell.length_c   1.000
_cell.angle_alpha   90.00
_cell.angle_beta   90.00
_cell.angle_gamma   90.00
#
_symmetry.space_group_name_H-M   'P 1'
#
loop_
_entity.id
_entity.type
_entity.pdbx_description
1 polymer ?
#
loop_
_entity_poly.entity_id
_entity_poly.type
_entity_poly.pdbx_seq_one_letter_code
_entity_poly.pdbx_strand_id
1 'polypeptide(L)'
;MVHKSFFFCLWIWFSRGVLCDTDAVKSVSVMKGSSVTLNTDDKVQKDDQIMWMFKADNPDTVIAEINRQNIYIDATNTTFEKRLQMDSQTGSLTIRNIRTEHSGLYKLQIIRNRIISHKSFTVAVYAPVPIPVISRNTSNCSSPSERSRQNCSLLCSVVNVGHVTLSWYKGNSLLSSISASDLSISLSLPLEVEYQDKNTYSCVLNNPISNQTQHLDITQLCHRCKDVLQKSHLIPLISAGLLILVLAVVVGLVYFHRWNCKQAIPEETR
;
A
#
# COMPACT_ATOMS: atom_id res chain seq x y z
N MET A 1 52.75 58.58 14.52
CA MET A 1 51.42 58.27 15.14
C MET A 1 50.31 58.42 14.10
N VAL A 2 50.28 57.53 13.12
CA VAL A 2 49.16 57.48 12.13
C VAL A 2 49.10 56.06 11.61
N HIS A 3 48.54 55.11 12.40
CA HIS A 3 48.34 53.74 11.92
C HIS A 3 47.28 52.97 12.71
N LYS A 4 46.25 53.57 13.20
CA LYS A 4 45.18 52.86 13.94
C LYS A 4 43.73 53.13 13.50
N SER A 5 43.51 53.84 12.42
CA SER A 5 42.12 54.22 11.99
C SER A 5 41.61 53.55 10.72
N PHE A 6 42.38 52.65 10.09
CA PHE A 6 41.99 52.03 8.83
C PHE A 6 41.36 50.62 8.93
N PHE A 7 41.37 50.01 10.11
CA PHE A 7 40.83 48.66 10.28
C PHE A 7 39.36 48.61 10.74
N PHE A 8 38.74 49.72 11.10
CA PHE A 8 37.37 49.74 11.61
C PHE A 8 36.29 49.90 10.55
N CYS A 9 36.59 50.32 9.33
CA CYS A 9 35.62 50.49 8.26
C CYS A 9 35.39 49.24 7.40
N LEU A 10 36.22 48.23 7.47
CA LEU A 10 36.08 46.97 6.68
C LEU A 10 35.18 45.95 7.31
N TRP A 11 34.84 46.09 8.61
CA TRP A 11 34.01 45.13 9.33
C TRP A 11 32.49 45.38 9.23
N ILE A 12 32.07 46.54 8.79
CA ILE A 12 30.64 46.91 8.67
C ILE A 12 30.05 46.47 7.32
N TRP A 13 30.87 46.10 6.36
CA TRP A 13 30.41 45.63 5.03
C TRP A 13 30.15 44.13 4.93
N PHE A 14 30.61 43.32 5.90
CA PHE A 14 30.45 41.90 5.87
C PHE A 14 29.26 41.37 6.68
N SER A 15 28.52 42.22 7.37
CA SER A 15 27.37 41.81 8.20
C SER A 15 26.01 42.08 7.55
N ARG A 16 25.94 42.47 6.28
CA ARG A 16 24.73 42.24 5.50
C ARG A 16 24.79 40.85 4.94
N GLY A 17 24.47 39.86 5.82
CA GLY A 17 24.06 38.56 5.37
C GLY A 17 22.98 38.77 4.32
N VAL A 18 23.25 38.33 3.09
CA VAL A 18 22.20 38.04 2.12
C VAL A 18 21.36 36.98 2.83
N LEU A 19 20.27 37.43 3.46
CA LEU A 19 19.17 36.53 3.78
C LEU A 19 18.68 36.05 2.41
N CYS A 20 19.25 34.92 1.97
CA CYS A 20 18.65 34.11 0.95
C CYS A 20 17.32 33.67 1.59
N ASP A 21 16.25 34.39 1.24
CA ASP A 21 14.90 33.95 1.52
C ASP A 21 14.73 32.67 0.70
N THR A 22 15.17 31.55 1.29
CA THR A 22 14.88 30.25 0.74
C THR A 22 13.39 30.07 0.94
N ASP A 23 12.62 30.31 -0.11
CA ASP A 23 11.19 30.01 -0.17
C ASP A 23 10.99 28.59 0.38
N ALA A 24 10.56 28.50 1.64
CA ALA A 24 10.42 27.21 2.32
C ALA A 24 9.31 26.44 1.61
N VAL A 25 9.69 25.40 0.88
CA VAL A 25 8.74 24.51 0.20
C VAL A 25 7.97 23.73 1.25
N LYS A 26 6.66 23.92 1.31
CA LYS A 26 5.78 23.18 2.23
C LYS A 26 5.38 21.84 1.63
N SER A 27 5.73 20.75 2.30
CA SER A 27 5.31 19.40 1.87
C SER A 27 3.93 19.05 2.42
N VAL A 28 3.05 18.55 1.55
CA VAL A 28 1.67 18.15 1.87
C VAL A 28 1.45 16.74 1.36
N SER A 29 1.21 15.80 2.28
CA SER A 29 0.82 14.42 1.95
C SER A 29 -0.68 14.27 2.16
N VAL A 30 -1.36 13.67 1.18
CA VAL A 30 -2.82 13.58 1.17
C VAL A 30 -3.30 12.25 0.61
N MET A 31 -4.43 11.75 1.11
CA MET A 31 -5.04 10.52 0.60
C MET A 31 -5.83 10.79 -0.68
N LYS A 32 -5.69 9.91 -1.67
CA LYS A 32 -6.50 9.89 -2.88
C LYS A 32 -8.00 9.90 -2.53
N GLY A 33 -8.76 10.75 -3.21
CA GLY A 33 -10.21 10.88 -3.02
C GLY A 33 -10.61 11.92 -1.97
N SER A 34 -9.69 12.39 -1.12
CA SER A 34 -9.97 13.47 -0.17
C SER A 34 -9.90 14.85 -0.83
N SER A 35 -10.09 15.90 -0.04
CA SER A 35 -9.89 17.29 -0.46
C SER A 35 -8.70 17.88 0.29
N VAL A 36 -7.91 18.71 -0.39
CA VAL A 36 -6.77 19.41 0.21
C VAL A 36 -6.88 20.90 -0.06
N THR A 37 -6.58 21.74 0.94
CA THR A 37 -6.51 23.18 0.81
C THR A 37 -5.07 23.65 0.99
N LEU A 38 -4.55 24.34 -0.01
CA LEU A 38 -3.25 25.00 0.02
C LEU A 38 -3.48 26.45 0.48
N ASN A 39 -3.09 26.73 1.72
CA ASN A 39 -3.37 28.01 2.37
C ASN A 39 -2.35 29.09 1.95
N THR A 40 -2.84 30.26 1.62
CA THR A 40 -2.00 31.44 1.39
C THR A 40 -1.42 32.00 2.68
N ASP A 41 -2.12 31.80 3.81
CA ASP A 41 -1.86 32.38 5.12
C ASP A 41 -1.96 33.94 5.09
N ASP A 42 -2.76 34.48 4.17
CA ASP A 42 -2.95 35.91 3.96
C ASP A 42 -4.43 36.21 3.63
N LYS A 43 -4.78 37.50 3.56
CA LYS A 43 -6.08 38.01 3.12
C LYS A 43 -5.93 38.74 1.80
N VAL A 44 -6.86 38.47 0.87
CA VAL A 44 -6.90 39.16 -0.44
C VAL A 44 -7.27 40.61 -0.26
N GLN A 45 -6.47 41.54 -0.82
CA GLN A 45 -6.74 42.98 -0.89
C GLN A 45 -7.33 43.31 -2.27
N LYS A 46 -7.96 44.50 -2.37
CA LYS A 46 -8.73 44.91 -3.55
C LYS A 46 -7.96 44.86 -4.86
N ASP A 47 -6.66 45.19 -4.82
CA ASP A 47 -5.82 45.30 -6.01
C ASP A 47 -4.78 44.18 -6.11
N ASP A 48 -4.94 43.12 -5.29
CA ASP A 48 -4.07 41.95 -5.37
C ASP A 48 -4.34 41.16 -6.65
N GLN A 49 -3.24 40.63 -7.23
CA GLN A 49 -3.29 39.54 -8.19
C GLN A 49 -2.66 38.33 -7.56
N ILE A 50 -3.40 37.23 -7.53
CA ILE A 50 -2.98 35.94 -6.95
C ILE A 50 -3.06 34.89 -8.03
N MET A 51 -1.95 34.20 -8.26
CA MET A 51 -1.85 33.14 -9.28
C MET A 51 -1.39 31.85 -8.65
N TRP A 52 -2.12 30.79 -8.92
CA TRP A 52 -1.71 29.41 -8.64
C TRP A 52 -1.23 28.73 -9.92
N MET A 53 -0.02 28.21 -9.87
CA MET A 53 0.61 27.46 -10.95
C MET A 53 0.85 26.03 -10.51
N PHE A 54 0.72 25.10 -11.45
CA PHE A 54 0.99 23.67 -11.23
C PHE A 54 2.08 23.19 -12.16
N LYS A 55 2.98 22.40 -11.62
CA LYS A 55 4.03 21.72 -12.36
C LYS A 55 4.02 20.24 -11.98
N ALA A 56 3.61 19.38 -12.94
CA ALA A 56 3.87 17.94 -12.88
C ALA A 56 5.23 17.66 -13.56
N ASP A 57 5.23 17.36 -14.86
CA ASP A 57 6.43 17.10 -15.67
C ASP A 57 6.72 18.21 -16.67
N ASN A 58 5.77 19.10 -16.94
CA ASN A 58 5.82 20.19 -17.91
C ASN A 58 6.09 21.57 -17.24
N PRO A 59 6.36 22.63 -18.03
CA PRO A 59 6.52 23.97 -17.48
C PRO A 59 5.31 24.43 -16.69
N ASP A 60 5.52 25.33 -15.76
CA ASP A 60 4.51 25.90 -14.87
C ASP A 60 3.26 26.35 -15.65
N THR A 61 2.09 25.78 -15.34
CA THR A 61 0.81 26.13 -15.95
C THR A 61 -0.07 26.83 -14.92
N VAL A 62 -0.61 28.01 -15.25
CA VAL A 62 -1.58 28.71 -14.38
C VAL A 62 -2.88 27.90 -14.37
N ILE A 63 -3.32 27.53 -13.17
CA ILE A 63 -4.54 26.69 -12.95
C ILE A 63 -5.68 27.49 -12.32
N ALA A 64 -5.37 28.54 -11.55
CA ALA A 64 -6.35 29.44 -10.95
C ALA A 64 -5.74 30.83 -10.69
N GLU A 65 -6.54 31.87 -10.79
CA GLU A 65 -6.13 33.26 -10.59
C GLU A 65 -7.23 34.08 -9.91
N ILE A 66 -6.84 35.03 -9.05
CA ILE A 66 -7.67 36.18 -8.65
C ILE A 66 -7.06 37.41 -9.26
N ASN A 67 -7.86 38.15 -9.99
CA ASN A 67 -7.48 39.45 -10.56
C ASN A 67 -8.64 40.43 -10.39
N ARG A 68 -8.38 41.58 -9.77
CA ARG A 68 -9.38 42.61 -9.44
C ARG A 68 -10.64 42.00 -8.81
N GLN A 69 -10.46 41.13 -7.80
CA GLN A 69 -11.50 40.40 -7.06
C GLN A 69 -12.30 39.36 -7.88
N ASN A 70 -12.00 39.20 -9.15
CA ASN A 70 -12.62 38.13 -9.96
C ASN A 70 -11.76 36.87 -9.91
N ILE A 71 -12.43 35.72 -9.73
CA ILE A 71 -11.79 34.41 -9.72
C ILE A 71 -11.88 33.81 -11.12
N TYR A 72 -10.74 33.36 -11.63
CA TYR A 72 -10.62 32.62 -12.89
C TYR A 72 -10.02 31.27 -12.58
N ILE A 73 -10.67 30.21 -13.03
CA ILE A 73 -10.16 28.82 -12.95
C ILE A 73 -10.01 28.31 -14.38
N ASP A 74 -8.89 27.72 -14.70
CA ASP A 74 -8.66 27.17 -16.03
C ASP A 74 -9.56 25.94 -16.24
N ALA A 75 -10.70 26.18 -16.93
CA ALA A 75 -11.67 25.16 -17.28
C ALA A 75 -11.17 24.22 -18.39
N THR A 76 -10.09 24.56 -19.09
CA THR A 76 -9.52 23.77 -20.19
C THR A 76 -8.52 22.73 -19.69
N ASN A 77 -8.05 22.87 -18.45
CA ASN A 77 -7.12 21.93 -17.84
C ASN A 77 -7.83 20.61 -17.48
N THR A 78 -7.59 19.59 -18.32
CA THR A 78 -8.20 18.26 -18.17
C THR A 78 -7.72 17.50 -16.93
N THR A 79 -6.53 17.83 -16.38
CA THR A 79 -5.99 17.20 -15.18
C THR A 79 -6.87 17.48 -13.97
N PHE A 80 -7.29 18.74 -13.80
CA PHE A 80 -8.10 19.12 -12.63
C PHE A 80 -9.60 19.06 -12.88
N GLU A 81 -10.05 19.10 -14.14
CA GLU A 81 -11.47 19.15 -14.51
C GLU A 81 -12.21 20.26 -13.70
N LYS A 82 -13.28 19.90 -12.98
CA LYS A 82 -14.05 20.84 -12.11
C LYS A 82 -13.69 20.68 -10.62
N ARG A 83 -12.43 20.31 -10.30
CA ARG A 83 -12.00 19.97 -8.93
C ARG A 83 -11.43 21.14 -8.16
N LEU A 84 -11.04 22.23 -8.83
CA LEU A 84 -10.47 23.40 -8.21
C LEU A 84 -11.55 24.32 -7.66
N GLN A 85 -11.28 24.84 -6.48
CA GLN A 85 -12.02 25.92 -5.86
C GLN A 85 -11.05 26.90 -5.23
N MET A 86 -11.24 28.18 -5.45
CA MET A 86 -10.44 29.24 -4.87
C MET A 86 -11.28 30.07 -3.93
N ASP A 87 -10.74 30.37 -2.75
CA ASP A 87 -11.40 31.21 -1.76
C ASP A 87 -11.19 32.70 -2.10
N SER A 88 -12.27 33.45 -2.22
CA SER A 88 -12.22 34.87 -2.60
C SER A 88 -11.62 35.80 -1.53
N GLN A 89 -11.62 35.37 -0.26
CA GLN A 89 -11.15 36.19 0.86
C GLN A 89 -9.67 35.96 1.18
N THR A 90 -9.23 34.70 1.02
CA THR A 90 -7.86 34.31 1.36
C THR A 90 -7.00 34.01 0.13
N GLY A 91 -7.61 33.73 -1.02
CA GLY A 91 -6.92 33.25 -2.21
C GLY A 91 -6.41 31.82 -2.10
N SER A 92 -6.79 31.08 -1.04
CA SER A 92 -6.40 29.70 -0.85
C SER A 92 -7.02 28.78 -1.91
N LEU A 93 -6.24 27.79 -2.38
CA LEU A 93 -6.66 26.84 -3.39
C LEU A 93 -7.09 25.52 -2.76
N THR A 94 -8.33 25.09 -3.01
CA THR A 94 -8.85 23.78 -2.62
C THR A 94 -8.95 22.88 -3.84
N ILE A 95 -8.37 21.67 -3.74
CA ILE A 95 -8.48 20.61 -4.74
C ILE A 95 -9.38 19.52 -4.17
N ARG A 96 -10.55 19.29 -4.78
CA ARG A 96 -11.54 18.32 -4.34
C ARG A 96 -11.33 16.98 -5.00
N ASN A 97 -11.61 15.88 -4.28
CA ASN A 97 -11.50 14.51 -4.78
C ASN A 97 -10.16 14.32 -5.51
N ILE A 98 -9.06 14.59 -4.78
CA ILE A 98 -7.69 14.60 -5.31
C ILE A 98 -7.29 13.22 -5.81
N ARG A 99 -6.52 13.18 -6.91
CA ARG A 99 -6.05 11.96 -7.56
C ARG A 99 -4.53 11.95 -7.62
N THR A 100 -3.92 10.81 -7.89
CA THR A 100 -2.46 10.64 -7.99
C THR A 100 -1.82 11.55 -9.03
N GLU A 101 -2.50 11.82 -10.15
CA GLU A 101 -2.07 12.75 -11.20
C GLU A 101 -2.00 14.22 -10.76
N HIS A 102 -2.57 14.56 -9.61
CA HIS A 102 -2.45 15.89 -9.01
C HIS A 102 -1.22 16.03 -8.10
N SER A 103 -0.41 14.98 -7.94
CA SER A 103 0.89 15.08 -7.26
C SER A 103 1.82 15.97 -8.08
N GLY A 104 2.54 16.86 -7.37
CA GLY A 104 3.45 17.78 -8.04
C GLY A 104 3.74 19.03 -7.22
N LEU A 105 4.40 20.00 -7.87
CA LEU A 105 4.75 21.27 -7.30
C LEU A 105 3.68 22.32 -7.63
N TYR A 106 3.11 22.90 -6.60
CA TYR A 106 2.19 24.03 -6.68
C TYR A 106 2.93 25.29 -6.26
N LYS A 107 2.87 26.31 -7.10
CA LYS A 107 3.46 27.61 -6.83
C LYS A 107 2.36 28.66 -6.70
N LEU A 108 2.39 29.38 -5.62
CA LEU A 108 1.58 30.57 -5.38
C LEU A 108 2.42 31.80 -5.67
N GLN A 109 1.88 32.72 -6.44
CA GLN A 109 2.43 34.06 -6.64
C GLN A 109 1.39 35.08 -6.24
N ILE A 110 1.77 36.01 -5.37
CA ILE A 110 0.94 37.13 -4.94
C ILE A 110 1.64 38.43 -5.37
N ILE A 111 0.94 39.24 -6.14
CA ILE A 111 1.40 40.56 -6.56
C ILE A 111 0.54 41.59 -5.82
N ARG A 112 1.19 42.34 -4.91
CA ARG A 112 0.57 43.37 -4.09
C ARG A 112 1.44 44.65 -4.15
N ASN A 113 0.86 45.78 -4.54
CA ASN A 113 1.59 47.05 -4.62
C ASN A 113 2.91 46.96 -5.40
N ARG A 114 2.94 46.19 -6.50
CA ARG A 114 4.12 45.89 -7.33
C ARG A 114 5.20 45.02 -6.63
N ILE A 115 4.93 44.53 -5.45
CA ILE A 115 5.80 43.55 -4.76
C ILE A 115 5.29 42.17 -5.08
N ILE A 116 6.21 41.29 -5.46
CA ILE A 116 5.90 39.89 -5.79
C ILE A 116 6.40 39.03 -4.63
N SER A 117 5.52 38.18 -4.10
CA SER A 117 5.86 37.13 -3.14
C SER A 117 5.50 35.75 -3.67
N HIS A 118 6.24 34.76 -3.26
CA HIS A 118 6.06 33.38 -3.70
C HIS A 118 5.92 32.44 -2.52
N LYS A 119 5.13 31.39 -2.68
CA LYS A 119 5.12 30.20 -1.81
C LYS A 119 5.08 28.95 -2.67
N SER A 120 5.74 27.90 -2.23
CA SER A 120 5.78 26.63 -2.94
C SER A 120 5.25 25.48 -2.08
N PHE A 121 4.46 24.58 -2.68
CA PHE A 121 3.91 23.42 -2.02
C PHE A 121 4.21 22.18 -2.86
N THR A 122 4.87 21.19 -2.26
CA THR A 122 5.00 19.85 -2.87
C THR A 122 3.86 18.99 -2.36
N VAL A 123 2.93 18.65 -3.23
CA VAL A 123 1.78 17.80 -2.92
C VAL A 123 2.07 16.37 -3.36
N ALA A 124 1.96 15.42 -2.44
CA ALA A 124 2.08 13.99 -2.72
C ALA A 124 0.76 13.29 -2.39
N VAL A 125 0.15 12.65 -3.38
CA VAL A 125 -1.14 11.97 -3.25
C VAL A 125 -0.92 10.47 -3.19
N TYR A 126 -1.35 9.84 -2.10
CA TYR A 126 -1.17 8.41 -1.83
C TYR A 126 -2.49 7.66 -1.95
N ALA A 127 -2.47 6.50 -2.59
CA ALA A 127 -3.55 5.55 -2.51
C ALA A 127 -3.58 4.89 -1.13
N PRO A 128 -4.76 4.48 -0.61
CA PRO A 128 -4.84 3.63 0.56
C PRO A 128 -4.14 2.31 0.29
N VAL A 129 -3.37 1.82 1.26
CA VAL A 129 -2.64 0.55 1.10
C VAL A 129 -3.58 -0.64 1.33
N PRO A 130 -3.47 -1.71 0.52
CA PRO A 130 -4.21 -2.96 0.72
C PRO A 130 -3.67 -3.74 1.92
N ILE A 131 -4.46 -4.68 2.42
CA ILE A 131 -4.00 -5.63 3.44
C ILE A 131 -3.00 -6.60 2.78
N PRO A 132 -1.78 -6.78 3.34
CA PRO A 132 -0.82 -7.74 2.81
C PRO A 132 -1.30 -9.17 3.02
N VAL A 133 -0.85 -10.10 2.16
CA VAL A 133 -1.21 -11.51 2.22
C VAL A 133 -0.01 -12.31 2.72
N ILE A 134 -0.22 -13.11 3.78
CA ILE A 134 0.77 -14.05 4.28
C ILE A 134 0.44 -15.43 3.72
N SER A 135 1.40 -16.07 3.07
CA SER A 135 1.29 -17.43 2.53
C SER A 135 2.48 -18.28 2.96
N ARG A 136 2.30 -19.59 2.98
CA ARG A 136 3.38 -20.53 3.15
C ARG A 136 4.10 -20.74 1.82
N ASN A 137 5.43 -20.69 1.85
CA ASN A 137 6.23 -21.12 0.70
C ASN A 137 6.32 -22.64 0.69
N THR A 138 5.49 -23.29 -0.13
CA THR A 138 5.34 -24.75 -0.18
C THR A 138 6.44 -25.46 -0.98
N SER A 139 7.35 -24.74 -1.63
CA SER A 139 8.38 -25.32 -2.50
C SER A 139 9.34 -26.26 -1.77
N ASN A 140 9.38 -26.24 -0.44
CA ASN A 140 10.36 -26.96 0.37
C ASN A 140 9.84 -28.27 0.99
N CYS A 141 8.67 -28.78 0.62
CA CYS A 141 8.15 -30.05 1.19
C CYS A 141 8.46 -31.31 0.35
N SER A 142 9.22 -31.19 -0.73
CA SER A 142 9.38 -32.28 -1.73
C SER A 142 10.51 -33.25 -1.44
N SER A 143 11.48 -32.92 -0.55
CA SER A 143 12.66 -33.76 -0.28
C SER A 143 12.59 -34.47 1.07
N PRO A 144 12.95 -35.79 1.15
CA PRO A 144 13.04 -36.54 2.41
C PRO A 144 13.98 -35.92 3.45
N SER A 145 15.02 -35.24 3.00
CA SER A 145 16.00 -34.52 3.87
C SER A 145 15.40 -33.28 4.52
N GLU A 146 14.33 -32.70 3.97
CA GLU A 146 13.67 -31.50 4.46
C GLU A 146 12.58 -31.79 5.50
N ARG A 147 12.19 -33.07 5.65
CA ARG A 147 11.22 -33.51 6.68
C ARG A 147 11.69 -33.29 8.11
N SER A 148 12.99 -33.07 8.32
CA SER A 148 13.60 -32.80 9.64
C SER A 148 13.75 -31.31 9.94
N ARG A 149 13.49 -30.41 8.98
CA ARG A 149 13.58 -28.96 9.23
C ARG A 149 12.47 -28.56 10.21
N GLN A 150 12.89 -27.87 11.27
CA GLN A 150 11.99 -27.35 12.29
C GLN A 150 11.40 -25.98 11.89
N ASN A 151 11.74 -25.46 10.71
CA ASN A 151 11.38 -24.13 10.25
C ASN A 151 10.25 -24.14 9.23
N CYS A 152 9.41 -23.13 9.31
CA CYS A 152 8.35 -22.84 8.36
C CYS A 152 8.73 -21.61 7.56
N SER A 153 8.79 -21.75 6.24
CA SER A 153 9.07 -20.66 5.31
C SER A 153 7.77 -19.97 4.91
N LEU A 154 7.71 -18.69 5.13
CA LEU A 154 6.54 -17.83 4.89
C LEU A 154 6.90 -16.73 3.93
N LEU A 155 5.89 -16.22 3.23
CA LEU A 155 6.01 -15.11 2.32
C LEU A 155 4.89 -14.12 2.60
N CYS A 156 5.25 -12.88 2.94
CA CYS A 156 4.30 -11.78 2.91
C CYS A 156 4.37 -11.08 1.57
N SER A 157 3.23 -10.87 0.93
CA SER A 157 3.17 -10.29 -0.41
C SER A 157 2.03 -9.29 -0.57
N VAL A 158 2.24 -8.36 -1.49
CA VAL A 158 1.27 -7.37 -1.91
C VAL A 158 1.48 -7.07 -3.40
N VAL A 159 0.42 -6.69 -4.10
CA VAL A 159 0.46 -6.40 -5.54
C VAL A 159 -0.06 -4.99 -5.85
N ASN A 160 0.38 -4.42 -6.98
CA ASN A 160 -0.06 -3.13 -7.51
C ASN A 160 0.07 -1.98 -6.50
N VAL A 161 1.21 -1.87 -5.84
CA VAL A 161 1.50 -0.83 -4.85
C VAL A 161 2.72 0.00 -5.26
N GLY A 162 2.72 1.28 -4.87
CA GLY A 162 3.85 2.18 -5.03
C GLY A 162 4.00 3.10 -3.83
N HIS A 163 5.20 3.62 -3.62
CA HIS A 163 5.55 4.48 -2.49
C HIS A 163 5.23 3.86 -1.13
N VAL A 164 5.53 2.57 -0.98
CA VAL A 164 5.22 1.76 0.21
C VAL A 164 6.46 1.09 0.78
N THR A 165 6.36 0.71 2.05
CA THR A 165 7.32 -0.16 2.74
C THR A 165 6.57 -1.37 3.28
N LEU A 166 7.05 -2.58 2.94
CA LEU A 166 6.57 -3.86 3.46
C LEU A 166 7.57 -4.36 4.48
N SER A 167 7.11 -4.73 5.67
CA SER A 167 7.97 -5.04 6.81
C SER A 167 7.46 -6.23 7.61
N TRP A 168 8.38 -7.06 8.12
CA TRP A 168 8.10 -8.07 9.13
C TRP A 168 8.49 -7.58 10.52
N TYR A 169 7.60 -7.83 11.48
CA TYR A 169 7.81 -7.57 12.90
C TYR A 169 7.67 -8.84 13.73
N LYS A 170 8.49 -8.94 14.78
CA LYS A 170 8.36 -9.91 15.88
C LYS A 170 8.01 -9.14 17.13
N GLY A 171 6.74 -9.22 17.58
CA GLY A 171 6.22 -8.26 18.55
C GLY A 171 6.38 -6.82 18.04
N ASN A 172 7.13 -6.00 18.77
CA ASN A 172 7.40 -4.61 18.39
C ASN A 172 8.76 -4.42 17.67
N SER A 173 9.53 -5.49 17.46
CA SER A 173 10.85 -5.41 16.83
C SER A 173 10.78 -5.62 15.33
N LEU A 174 11.36 -4.70 14.56
CA LEU A 174 11.50 -4.82 13.11
C LEU A 174 12.51 -5.93 12.79
N LEU A 175 12.12 -6.91 11.98
CA LEU A 175 12.98 -7.99 11.49
C LEU A 175 13.59 -7.68 10.14
N SER A 176 12.77 -7.29 9.19
CA SER A 176 13.17 -6.99 7.82
C SER A 176 12.19 -6.04 7.15
N SER A 177 12.64 -5.33 6.11
CA SER A 177 11.78 -4.46 5.32
C SER A 177 12.29 -4.33 3.89
N ILE A 178 11.36 -4.09 2.96
CA ILE A 178 11.62 -3.69 1.57
C ILE A 178 10.72 -2.52 1.21
N SER A 179 11.20 -1.65 0.32
CA SER A 179 10.45 -0.47 -0.11
C SER A 179 10.35 -0.44 -1.64
N ALA A 180 9.24 0.11 -2.13
CA ALA A 180 9.05 0.44 -3.52
C ALA A 180 8.74 1.93 -3.64
N SER A 181 9.53 2.66 -4.44
CA SER A 181 9.30 4.07 -4.78
C SER A 181 8.28 4.22 -5.89
N ASP A 182 8.36 3.34 -6.89
CA ASP A 182 7.47 3.33 -8.05
C ASP A 182 6.42 2.25 -7.94
N LEU A 183 5.43 2.27 -8.85
CA LEU A 183 4.41 1.23 -8.91
C LEU A 183 5.05 -0.13 -9.20
N SER A 184 4.90 -1.06 -8.24
CA SER A 184 5.40 -2.42 -8.35
C SER A 184 4.26 -3.39 -8.63
N ILE A 185 4.48 -4.33 -9.56
CA ILE A 185 3.51 -5.40 -9.86
C ILE A 185 3.34 -6.30 -8.64
N SER A 186 4.45 -6.63 -7.98
CA SER A 186 4.47 -7.49 -6.79
C SER A 186 5.64 -7.09 -5.87
N LEU A 187 5.36 -7.02 -4.59
CA LEU A 187 6.34 -6.85 -3.53
C LEU A 187 6.22 -8.03 -2.57
N SER A 188 7.32 -8.73 -2.30
CA SER A 188 7.30 -9.94 -1.49
C SER A 188 8.47 -9.97 -0.51
N LEU A 189 8.20 -10.35 0.74
CA LEU A 189 9.18 -10.37 1.82
C LEU A 189 9.11 -11.73 2.53
N PRO A 190 10.18 -12.57 2.44
CA PRO A 190 10.21 -13.88 3.07
C PRO A 190 10.46 -13.78 4.58
N LEU A 191 10.00 -14.81 5.31
CA LEU A 191 10.25 -15.00 6.74
C LEU A 191 10.39 -16.50 7.04
N GLU A 192 11.40 -16.85 7.84
CA GLU A 192 11.57 -18.19 8.40
C GLU A 192 11.24 -18.17 9.89
N VAL A 193 10.31 -19.04 10.32
CA VAL A 193 9.95 -19.21 11.73
C VAL A 193 10.02 -20.66 12.15
N GLU A 194 10.32 -20.95 13.42
CA GLU A 194 10.26 -22.28 13.95
C GLU A 194 8.81 -22.71 14.22
N TYR A 195 8.47 -23.98 14.00
CA TYR A 195 7.12 -24.50 14.24
C TYR A 195 6.62 -24.36 15.68
N GLN A 196 7.55 -24.26 16.64
CA GLN A 196 7.24 -24.17 18.07
C GLN A 196 7.36 -22.74 18.61
N ASP A 197 7.67 -21.77 17.75
CA ASP A 197 7.80 -20.38 18.17
C ASP A 197 6.43 -19.82 18.63
N LYS A 198 6.42 -19.29 19.84
CA LYS A 198 5.23 -18.70 20.48
C LYS A 198 5.15 -17.18 20.32
N ASN A 199 6.12 -16.59 19.60
CA ASN A 199 6.14 -15.16 19.38
C ASN A 199 5.03 -14.74 18.39
N THR A 200 4.57 -13.51 18.55
CA THR A 200 3.64 -12.90 17.59
C THR A 200 4.43 -12.29 16.45
N TYR A 201 4.04 -12.63 15.24
CA TYR A 201 4.60 -12.05 14.03
C TYR A 201 3.53 -11.27 13.28
N SER A 202 3.92 -10.18 12.64
CA SER A 202 3.02 -9.40 11.79
C SER A 202 3.75 -8.86 10.57
N CYS A 203 3.05 -8.87 9.46
CA CYS A 203 3.46 -8.20 8.24
C CYS A 203 2.73 -6.87 8.11
N VAL A 204 3.47 -5.79 7.94
CA VAL A 204 2.94 -4.43 7.89
C VAL A 204 3.29 -3.81 6.54
N LEU A 205 2.27 -3.32 5.85
CA LEU A 205 2.39 -2.48 4.67
C LEU A 205 2.11 -1.04 5.07
N ASN A 206 3.02 -0.14 4.76
CA ASN A 206 2.95 1.26 5.17
C ASN A 206 3.26 2.21 4.02
N ASN A 207 2.54 3.34 3.97
CA ASN A 207 2.91 4.55 3.25
C ASN A 207 2.79 5.77 4.19
N PRO A 208 3.17 7.01 3.80
CA PRO A 208 3.11 8.17 4.67
C PRO A 208 1.73 8.51 5.26
N ILE A 209 0.65 7.96 4.71
CA ILE A 209 -0.74 8.32 5.08
C ILE A 209 -1.48 7.16 5.72
N SER A 210 -1.17 5.91 5.36
CA SER A 210 -1.93 4.75 5.80
C SER A 210 -1.04 3.55 6.04
N ASN A 211 -1.49 2.65 6.91
CA ASN A 211 -0.87 1.35 7.12
C ASN A 211 -1.91 0.24 7.19
N GLN A 212 -1.49 -0.98 6.87
CA GLN A 212 -2.27 -2.20 7.04
C GLN A 212 -1.37 -3.27 7.64
N THR A 213 -1.91 -3.99 8.61
CA THR A 213 -1.20 -5.04 9.33
C THR A 213 -1.92 -6.37 9.18
N GLN A 214 -1.18 -7.41 8.79
CA GLN A 214 -1.64 -8.79 8.81
C GLN A 214 -0.87 -9.57 9.86
N HIS A 215 -1.59 -10.13 10.83
CA HIS A 215 -1.00 -10.99 11.85
C HIS A 215 -0.80 -12.41 11.33
N LEU A 216 0.31 -13.01 11.70
CA LEU A 216 0.64 -14.39 11.37
C LEU A 216 0.03 -15.32 12.42
N ASP A 217 -0.76 -16.29 11.95
CA ASP A 217 -1.14 -17.46 12.74
C ASP A 217 -0.28 -18.66 12.32
N ILE A 218 0.77 -18.93 13.12
CA ILE A 218 1.72 -20.01 12.86
C ILE A 218 1.00 -21.37 12.87
N THR A 219 -0.02 -21.53 13.72
CA THR A 219 -0.73 -22.81 13.87
C THR A 219 -1.55 -23.17 12.64
N GLN A 220 -2.08 -22.18 11.93
CA GLN A 220 -2.85 -22.38 10.71
C GLN A 220 -1.96 -22.57 9.47
N LEU A 221 -0.89 -21.80 9.36
CA LEU A 221 -0.05 -21.79 8.16
C LEU A 221 1.10 -22.79 8.20
N CYS A 222 1.64 -23.06 9.39
CA CYS A 222 2.83 -23.88 9.56
C CYS A 222 2.48 -25.27 10.06
N HIS A 223 2.16 -26.22 9.14
CA HIS A 223 2.02 -27.63 9.45
C HIS A 223 3.30 -28.39 9.06
N ARG A 224 3.68 -29.40 9.86
CA ARG A 224 4.79 -30.29 9.48
C ARG A 224 4.45 -31.06 8.21
N CYS A 225 5.42 -31.23 7.33
CA CYS A 225 5.22 -31.97 6.07
C CYS A 225 4.68 -33.40 6.26
N LYS A 226 4.91 -34.02 7.41
CA LYS A 226 4.35 -35.34 7.79
C LYS A 226 2.83 -35.30 7.91
N ASP A 227 2.26 -34.25 8.46
CA ASP A 227 0.84 -34.17 8.76
C ASP A 227 0.00 -34.08 7.47
N VAL A 228 0.53 -33.46 6.43
CA VAL A 228 -0.12 -33.33 5.12
C VAL A 228 -0.15 -34.67 4.39
N LEU A 229 0.93 -35.48 4.45
CA LEU A 229 1.01 -36.78 3.81
C LEU A 229 0.11 -37.83 4.50
N GLN A 230 0.02 -37.80 5.84
CA GLN A 230 -0.80 -38.73 6.58
C GLN A 230 -2.30 -38.50 6.32
N LYS A 231 -2.73 -37.28 6.13
CA LYS A 231 -4.13 -36.95 5.79
C LYS A 231 -4.51 -37.36 4.37
N SER A 232 -3.56 -37.36 3.41
CA SER A 232 -3.80 -37.74 2.02
C SER A 232 -3.89 -39.27 1.83
N HIS A 233 -3.27 -40.10 2.69
CA HIS A 233 -3.31 -41.56 2.61
C HIS A 233 -4.53 -42.15 3.31
N LEU A 234 -5.18 -41.48 4.27
CA LEU A 234 -6.38 -41.96 4.94
C LEU A 234 -7.62 -41.97 4.02
N ILE A 235 -7.74 -40.99 3.13
CA ILE A 235 -8.89 -40.84 2.22
C ILE A 235 -9.02 -42.04 1.27
N PRO A 236 -7.95 -42.50 0.55
CA PRO A 236 -8.07 -43.66 -0.34
C PRO A 236 -8.29 -44.98 0.40
N LEU A 237 -7.79 -45.14 1.65
CA LEU A 237 -8.03 -46.35 2.44
C LEU A 237 -9.49 -46.47 2.90
N ILE A 238 -10.13 -45.39 3.27
CA ILE A 238 -11.55 -45.34 3.65
C ILE A 238 -12.44 -45.66 2.43
N SER A 239 -12.10 -45.07 1.25
CA SER A 239 -12.84 -45.34 0.00
C SER A 239 -12.71 -46.79 -0.47
N ALA A 240 -11.52 -47.39 -0.36
CA ALA A 240 -11.29 -48.79 -0.69
C ALA A 240 -12.05 -49.75 0.25
N GLY A 241 -12.08 -49.46 1.56
CA GLY A 241 -12.83 -50.23 2.54
C GLY A 241 -14.35 -50.20 2.29
N LEU A 242 -14.90 -49.03 1.97
CA LEU A 242 -16.30 -48.85 1.60
C LEU A 242 -16.65 -49.63 0.31
N LEU A 243 -15.79 -49.64 -0.69
CA LEU A 243 -15.97 -50.31 -1.94
C LEU A 243 -16.01 -51.85 -1.74
N ILE A 244 -15.13 -52.41 -0.90
CA ILE A 244 -15.09 -53.83 -0.53
C ILE A 244 -16.37 -54.23 0.22
N LEU A 245 -16.85 -53.40 1.15
CA LEU A 245 -18.11 -53.64 1.88
C LEU A 245 -19.32 -53.67 0.94
N VAL A 246 -19.41 -52.72 0.01
CA VAL A 246 -20.50 -52.68 -0.99
C VAL A 246 -20.45 -53.93 -1.89
N LEU A 247 -19.26 -54.35 -2.35
CA LEU A 247 -19.11 -55.57 -3.15
C LEU A 247 -19.50 -56.82 -2.37
N ALA A 248 -19.14 -56.94 -1.09
CA ALA A 248 -19.52 -58.08 -0.27
C ALA A 248 -21.05 -58.16 -0.08
N VAL A 249 -21.72 -57.04 0.14
CA VAL A 249 -23.20 -56.97 0.24
C VAL A 249 -23.85 -57.38 -1.09
N VAL A 250 -23.35 -56.90 -2.23
CA VAL A 250 -23.89 -57.23 -3.54
C VAL A 250 -23.73 -58.73 -3.83
N VAL A 251 -22.55 -59.31 -3.55
CA VAL A 251 -22.28 -60.72 -3.71
C VAL A 251 -23.21 -61.53 -2.79
N GLY A 252 -23.37 -61.14 -1.53
CA GLY A 252 -24.28 -61.79 -0.59
C GLY A 252 -25.75 -61.81 -1.07
N LEU A 253 -26.23 -60.66 -1.60
CA LEU A 253 -27.58 -60.56 -2.18
C LEU A 253 -27.76 -61.46 -3.42
N VAL A 254 -26.76 -61.55 -4.28
CA VAL A 254 -26.79 -62.49 -5.47
C VAL A 254 -26.80 -63.95 -5.04
N TYR A 255 -26.01 -64.36 -4.04
CA TYR A 255 -26.04 -65.65 -3.47
C TYR A 255 -27.39 -65.98 -2.83
N PHE A 256 -27.96 -65.08 -2.05
CA PHE A 256 -29.26 -65.23 -1.41
C PHE A 256 -30.38 -65.37 -2.46
N HIS A 257 -30.33 -64.54 -3.51
CA HIS A 257 -31.30 -64.68 -4.63
C HIS A 257 -31.19 -65.99 -5.37
N ARG A 258 -29.97 -66.44 -5.65
CA ARG A 258 -29.74 -67.73 -6.29
C ARG A 258 -30.19 -68.93 -5.43
N TRP A 259 -30.03 -68.82 -4.09
CA TRP A 259 -30.51 -69.85 -3.16
C TRP A 259 -32.03 -69.93 -3.21
N ASN A 260 -32.69 -68.78 -3.07
CA ASN A 260 -34.18 -68.81 -3.14
C ASN A 260 -34.73 -69.25 -4.49
N CYS A 261 -34.06 -68.99 -5.59
CA CYS A 261 -34.46 -69.60 -6.90
C CYS A 261 -34.24 -71.09 -6.99
N LYS A 262 -33.28 -71.69 -6.28
CA LYS A 262 -33.09 -73.14 -6.25
C LYS A 262 -34.13 -73.83 -5.39
N GLN A 263 -34.70 -73.24 -4.39
CA GLN A 263 -35.78 -73.78 -3.56
C GLN A 263 -37.18 -73.66 -4.20
N ALA A 264 -37.32 -72.87 -5.24
CA ALA A 264 -38.59 -72.63 -5.93
C ALA A 264 -38.82 -73.54 -7.13
N ILE A 265 -37.95 -74.54 -7.38
CA ILE A 265 -38.20 -75.56 -8.40
C ILE A 265 -38.92 -76.75 -7.71
N PRO A 266 -40.20 -76.95 -7.94
CA PRO A 266 -40.88 -78.16 -7.45
C PRO A 266 -40.32 -79.40 -8.19
N GLU A 267 -40.00 -80.40 -7.41
CA GLU A 267 -39.68 -81.73 -7.92
C GLU A 267 -40.95 -82.36 -8.54
N GLU A 268 -41.08 -82.20 -9.87
CA GLU A 268 -42.16 -82.82 -10.60
C GLU A 268 -41.77 -84.29 -10.85
N THR A 269 -42.51 -85.09 -10.14
CA THR A 269 -42.54 -86.55 -10.00
C THR A 269 -42.69 -87.31 -11.32
N ARG A 270 -42.17 -88.42 -11.23
CA ARG A 270 -42.52 -89.55 -11.97
C ARG A 270 -43.66 -90.32 -11.28
#